data_57647caca5e9529fde54112e76b09556
#
_entry.id   57647caca5e9529fde54112e76b09556
#
_cell.length_a   1.000
_cell.length_b   1.000
_cell.length_c   1.000
_cell.angle_alpha   90.00
_cell.angle_beta   90.00
_cell.angle_gamma   90.00
#
_symmetry.space_group_name_H-M   'P 1'
#
loop_
_entity.id
_entity.type
_entity.pdbx_description
1 polymer ?
#
loop_
_entity_poly.entity_id
_entity_poly.type
_entity_poly.pdbx_seq_one_letter_code
_entity_poly.pdbx_strand_id
1 'polypeptide(L)'
;QTPLIKIHTGWLMIKHVDEIFNFIPAKGGKGFKVLVPDVMVTYRLLDQWNSEGKGSFPIFEDLRKDETLQTLVKDGKLRDFNGLLQKEEIEFSIDSLKNALDLGENDIIRIPALFEPYEGYAPALMPNMVNSVYMNGHMLMADPRGPLDGGKDLIQEYVKGLLNREGVEVHFVDDLAYHNRGGNVHCATNVTYLFSNGI
;
A
#
# COMPACT_ATOMS: atom_id res chain seq x y z
N GLN A 1 -26.36 16.31 -1.04
CA GLN A 1 -25.10 16.31 -0.26
C GLN A 1 -24.59 14.88 -0.21
N THR A 2 -23.32 14.69 -0.51
CA THR A 2 -22.67 13.39 -0.35
C THR A 2 -22.52 13.10 1.15
N PRO A 3 -22.93 11.92 1.65
CA PRO A 3 -22.78 11.59 3.05
C PRO A 3 -21.30 11.59 3.48
N LEU A 4 -21.02 12.10 4.67
CA LEU A 4 -19.68 12.07 5.26
C LEU A 4 -19.38 10.66 5.77
N ILE A 5 -18.35 10.04 5.24
CA ILE A 5 -17.84 8.75 5.72
C ILE A 5 -16.72 9.03 6.73
N LYS A 6 -16.88 8.53 7.95
CA LYS A 6 -15.86 8.65 9.00
C LYS A 6 -15.01 7.37 9.03
N ILE A 7 -13.70 7.52 8.89
CA ILE A 7 -12.71 6.45 8.95
C ILE A 7 -11.82 6.67 10.18
N HIS A 8 -11.53 5.58 10.89
CA HIS A 8 -10.60 5.61 12.02
C HIS A 8 -9.15 5.56 11.51
N THR A 9 -8.43 6.65 11.68
CA THR A 9 -7.02 6.79 11.30
C THR A 9 -6.10 7.04 12.50
N GLY A 10 -6.64 6.93 13.72
CA GLY A 10 -5.93 7.27 14.96
C GLY A 10 -4.70 6.41 15.26
N TRP A 11 -4.63 5.23 14.69
CA TRP A 11 -3.52 4.29 14.80
C TRP A 11 -2.31 4.64 13.91
N LEU A 12 -2.53 5.39 12.83
CA LEU A 12 -1.47 5.88 11.96
C LEU A 12 -0.69 7.01 12.63
N MET A 13 0.59 7.13 12.31
CA MET A 13 1.44 8.20 12.84
C MET A 13 0.99 9.58 12.32
N ILE A 14 0.70 9.71 11.03
CA ILE A 14 0.27 10.97 10.37
C ILE A 14 -1.25 11.13 10.40
N LYS A 15 -2.01 10.03 10.51
CA LYS A 15 -3.49 10.00 10.66
C LYS A 15 -4.26 10.48 9.43
N HIS A 16 -3.69 10.33 8.24
CA HIS A 16 -4.34 10.70 6.99
C HIS A 16 -5.04 9.50 6.33
N VAL A 17 -6.20 9.75 5.72
CA VAL A 17 -6.99 8.70 5.08
C VAL A 17 -6.36 8.16 3.80
N ASP A 18 -5.54 8.94 3.13
CA ASP A 18 -4.79 8.57 1.92
C ASP A 18 -3.65 7.58 2.17
N GLU A 19 -3.35 7.31 3.45
CA GLU A 19 -2.46 6.21 3.86
C GLU A 19 -3.17 4.85 3.83
N ILE A 20 -4.54 4.84 3.84
CA ILE A 20 -5.35 3.61 3.92
C ILE A 20 -6.13 3.38 2.62
N PHE A 21 -6.58 4.44 1.94
CA PHE A 21 -7.45 4.34 0.78
C PHE A 21 -6.96 5.18 -0.39
N ASN A 22 -6.98 4.56 -1.56
CA ASN A 22 -6.86 5.27 -2.83
C ASN A 22 -7.88 4.70 -3.83
N PHE A 23 -8.25 5.46 -4.83
CA PHE A 23 -9.29 5.11 -5.77
C PHE A 23 -8.76 5.13 -7.19
N ILE A 24 -9.12 4.09 -7.97
CA ILE A 24 -8.84 4.04 -9.39
C ILE A 24 -10.15 3.85 -10.16
N PRO A 25 -10.29 4.44 -11.36
CA PRO A 25 -11.42 4.13 -12.23
C PRO A 25 -11.43 2.64 -12.61
N ALA A 26 -12.61 2.06 -12.71
CA ALA A 26 -12.80 0.69 -13.17
C ALA A 26 -13.91 0.59 -14.21
N LYS A 27 -13.77 -0.37 -15.14
CA LYS A 27 -14.81 -0.67 -16.11
C LYS A 27 -15.86 -1.58 -15.47
N GLY A 28 -17.10 -1.10 -15.37
CA GLY A 28 -18.21 -1.86 -14.76
C GLY A 28 -18.31 -1.69 -13.25
N GLY A 29 -19.22 -2.44 -12.60
CA GLY A 29 -19.47 -2.35 -11.17
C GLY A 29 -19.85 -0.95 -10.71
N LYS A 30 -19.16 -0.45 -9.69
CA LYS A 30 -19.34 0.91 -9.14
C LYS A 30 -18.65 2.02 -9.97
N GLY A 31 -17.93 1.65 -11.04
CA GLY A 31 -17.14 2.58 -11.86
C GLY A 31 -15.77 2.93 -11.28
N PHE A 32 -15.44 2.39 -10.11
CA PHE A 32 -14.14 2.53 -9.46
C PHE A 32 -13.79 1.29 -8.63
N LYS A 33 -12.52 1.16 -8.28
CA LYS A 33 -12.00 0.23 -7.26
C LYS A 33 -11.18 0.98 -6.23
N VAL A 34 -11.05 0.37 -5.05
CA VAL A 34 -10.33 0.96 -3.92
C VAL A 34 -9.07 0.17 -3.65
N LEU A 35 -7.92 0.84 -3.64
CA LEU A 35 -6.66 0.28 -3.17
C LEU A 35 -6.62 0.40 -1.64
N VAL A 36 -6.25 -0.68 -0.97
CA VAL A 36 -6.12 -0.75 0.48
C VAL A 36 -4.81 -1.43 0.88
N PRO A 37 -4.16 -1.07 2.00
CA PRO A 37 -3.00 -1.78 2.49
C PRO A 37 -3.39 -3.18 3.00
N ASP A 38 -2.51 -4.15 2.79
CA ASP A 38 -2.72 -5.51 3.30
C ASP A 38 -1.38 -6.14 3.71
N VAL A 39 -1.21 -6.31 5.02
CA VAL A 39 0.00 -6.90 5.59
C VAL A 39 0.04 -8.41 5.40
N MET A 40 -1.12 -9.07 5.30
CA MET A 40 -1.19 -10.52 5.11
C MET A 40 -0.78 -10.90 3.69
N VAL A 41 -1.11 -10.06 2.70
CA VAL A 41 -0.59 -10.20 1.33
C VAL A 41 0.93 -10.12 1.34
N THR A 42 1.50 -9.16 2.07
CA THR A 42 2.96 -9.00 2.18
C THR A 42 3.60 -10.26 2.75
N TYR A 43 3.16 -10.73 3.92
CA TYR A 43 3.76 -11.92 4.53
C TYR A 43 3.59 -13.19 3.69
N ARG A 44 2.47 -13.34 2.99
CA ARG A 44 2.29 -14.46 2.05
C ARG A 44 3.34 -14.43 0.93
N LEU A 45 3.61 -13.26 0.36
CA LEU A 45 4.64 -13.10 -0.68
C LEU A 45 6.04 -13.37 -0.13
N LEU A 46 6.37 -12.81 1.03
CA LEU A 46 7.67 -13.02 1.68
C LEU A 46 7.89 -14.50 2.03
N ASP A 47 6.89 -15.18 2.60
CA ASP A 47 6.96 -16.62 2.92
C ASP A 47 7.15 -17.45 1.66
N GLN A 48 6.44 -17.14 0.57
CA GLN A 48 6.58 -17.81 -0.71
C GLN A 48 8.01 -17.64 -1.23
N TRP A 49 8.52 -16.43 -1.35
CA TRP A 49 9.86 -16.17 -1.88
C TRP A 49 10.96 -16.76 -0.99
N ASN A 50 10.77 -16.76 0.32
CA ASN A 50 11.68 -17.44 1.25
C ASN A 50 11.72 -18.95 0.99
N SER A 51 10.57 -19.58 0.74
CA SER A 51 10.47 -21.01 0.40
C SER A 51 11.08 -21.34 -0.98
N GLU A 52 11.11 -20.37 -1.89
CA GLU A 52 11.76 -20.45 -3.20
C GLU A 52 13.29 -20.26 -3.14
N GLY A 53 13.88 -20.15 -1.94
CA GLY A 53 15.32 -20.01 -1.74
C GLY A 53 15.84 -18.57 -1.81
N LYS A 54 14.97 -17.56 -1.80
CA LYS A 54 15.33 -16.14 -1.88
C LYS A 54 15.55 -15.48 -0.50
N GLY A 55 15.63 -16.29 0.56
CA GLY A 55 15.75 -15.80 1.94
C GLY A 55 16.93 -14.86 2.22
N SER A 56 18.04 -15.03 1.50
CA SER A 56 19.23 -14.19 1.63
C SER A 56 19.17 -12.88 0.86
N PHE A 57 18.11 -12.62 0.08
CA PHE A 57 18.00 -11.39 -0.68
C PHE A 57 17.83 -10.20 0.27
N PRO A 58 18.60 -9.12 0.09
CA PRO A 58 18.41 -7.89 0.82
C PRO A 58 17.00 -7.33 0.57
N ILE A 59 16.44 -6.72 1.59
CA ILE A 59 15.16 -6.01 1.53
C ILE A 59 15.26 -4.73 2.36
N PHE A 60 14.66 -3.66 1.88
CA PHE A 60 14.67 -2.36 2.56
C PHE A 60 16.08 -1.80 2.81
N GLU A 61 17.03 -2.01 1.87
CA GLU A 61 18.45 -1.68 2.05
C GLU A 61 18.68 -0.24 2.54
N ASP A 62 17.91 0.73 2.02
CA ASP A 62 18.02 2.14 2.39
C ASP A 62 17.26 2.51 3.68
N LEU A 63 16.46 1.60 4.21
CA LEU A 63 15.63 1.80 5.40
C LEU A 63 16.15 1.02 6.61
N ARG A 64 16.57 -0.22 6.37
CA ARG A 64 17.06 -1.15 7.40
C ARG A 64 18.36 -1.80 6.94
N LYS A 65 19.45 -1.40 7.55
CA LYS A 65 20.76 -1.95 7.24
C LYS A 65 20.81 -3.45 7.52
N ASP A 66 21.39 -4.20 6.59
CA ASP A 66 21.62 -5.65 6.70
C ASP A 66 20.34 -6.49 6.86
N GLU A 67 19.14 -5.92 6.56
CA GLU A 67 17.88 -6.67 6.56
C GLU A 67 17.81 -7.59 5.34
N THR A 68 17.41 -8.85 5.57
CA THR A 68 17.15 -9.82 4.51
C THR A 68 15.71 -10.29 4.56
N LEU A 69 15.22 -10.84 3.46
CA LEU A 69 13.88 -11.42 3.42
C LEU A 69 13.69 -12.48 4.54
N GLN A 70 14.69 -13.32 4.81
CA GLN A 70 14.60 -14.32 5.86
C GLN A 70 14.58 -13.73 7.28
N THR A 71 15.35 -12.66 7.55
CA THR A 71 15.34 -12.01 8.87
C THR A 71 13.99 -11.37 9.12
N LEU A 72 13.41 -10.71 8.12
CA LEU A 72 12.08 -10.11 8.20
C LEU A 72 10.98 -11.18 8.41
N VAL A 73 11.03 -12.28 7.68
CA VAL A 73 10.08 -13.41 7.85
C VAL A 73 10.15 -14.02 9.24
N LYS A 74 11.35 -14.08 9.85
CA LYS A 74 11.59 -14.65 11.18
C LYS A 74 11.29 -13.66 12.33
N ASP A 75 11.06 -12.39 12.04
CA ASP A 75 10.67 -11.41 13.07
C ASP A 75 9.21 -11.65 13.51
N GLY A 76 9.05 -12.58 14.45
CA GLY A 76 7.73 -12.96 14.99
C GLY A 76 7.03 -11.78 15.67
N LYS A 77 7.76 -10.87 16.33
CA LYS A 77 7.16 -9.71 17.00
C LYS A 77 6.56 -8.73 16.01
N LEU A 78 7.30 -8.42 14.95
CA LEU A 78 6.81 -7.56 13.88
C LEU A 78 5.61 -8.20 13.17
N ARG A 79 5.66 -9.51 12.93
CA ARG A 79 4.57 -10.26 12.30
C ARG A 79 3.30 -10.26 13.16
N ASP A 80 3.42 -10.52 14.45
CA ASP A 80 2.30 -10.50 15.40
C ASP A 80 1.68 -9.09 15.48
N PHE A 81 2.52 -8.04 15.56
CA PHE A 81 2.07 -6.66 15.54
C PHE A 81 1.26 -6.35 14.27
N ASN A 82 1.80 -6.66 13.09
CA ASN A 82 1.12 -6.43 11.81
C ASN A 82 -0.16 -7.27 11.69
N GLY A 83 -0.16 -8.50 12.19
CA GLY A 83 -1.36 -9.35 12.21
C GLY A 83 -2.50 -8.76 13.04
N LEU A 84 -2.19 -8.22 14.23
CA LEU A 84 -3.17 -7.50 15.04
C LEU A 84 -3.64 -6.22 14.35
N LEU A 85 -2.73 -5.43 13.78
CA LEU A 85 -3.05 -4.20 13.06
C LEU A 85 -3.98 -4.47 11.87
N GLN A 86 -3.71 -5.52 11.08
CA GLN A 86 -4.59 -5.92 9.98
C GLN A 86 -6.01 -6.18 10.48
N LYS A 87 -6.12 -7.00 11.51
CA LYS A 87 -7.41 -7.45 12.01
C LYS A 87 -8.22 -6.33 12.65
N GLU A 88 -7.59 -5.50 13.47
CA GLU A 88 -8.30 -4.59 14.38
C GLU A 88 -8.47 -3.18 13.80
N GLU A 89 -7.56 -2.76 12.91
CA GLU A 89 -7.57 -1.39 12.38
C GLU A 89 -7.82 -1.35 10.87
N ILE A 90 -7.06 -2.13 10.10
CA ILE A 90 -7.13 -2.07 8.63
C ILE A 90 -8.46 -2.65 8.15
N GLU A 91 -8.82 -3.89 8.57
CA GLU A 91 -10.08 -4.50 8.16
C GLU A 91 -11.29 -3.72 8.69
N PHE A 92 -11.22 -3.18 9.90
CA PHE A 92 -12.29 -2.32 10.43
C PHE A 92 -12.51 -1.09 9.55
N SER A 93 -11.42 -0.46 9.07
CA SER A 93 -11.51 0.70 8.17
C SER A 93 -12.07 0.30 6.80
N ILE A 94 -11.63 -0.85 6.25
CA ILE A 94 -12.12 -1.40 4.98
C ILE A 94 -13.62 -1.71 5.07
N ASP A 95 -14.06 -2.39 6.14
CA ASP A 95 -15.47 -2.72 6.33
C ASP A 95 -16.34 -1.48 6.50
N SER A 96 -15.82 -0.46 7.20
CA SER A 96 -16.52 0.84 7.33
C SER A 96 -16.73 1.48 5.95
N LEU A 97 -15.72 1.46 5.08
CA LEU A 97 -15.83 2.01 3.73
C LEU A 97 -16.74 1.14 2.85
N LYS A 98 -16.61 -0.19 2.90
CA LYS A 98 -17.46 -1.14 2.17
C LYS A 98 -18.93 -0.93 2.50
N ASN A 99 -19.27 -0.85 3.78
CA ASN A 99 -20.64 -0.63 4.23
C ASN A 99 -21.18 0.75 3.77
N ALA A 100 -20.36 1.80 3.83
CA ALA A 100 -20.78 3.15 3.46
C ALA A 100 -21.02 3.33 1.96
N LEU A 101 -20.25 2.61 1.13
CA LEU A 101 -20.30 2.71 -0.35
C LEU A 101 -20.94 1.49 -1.02
N ASP A 102 -21.42 0.51 -0.25
CA ASP A 102 -21.98 -0.76 -0.72
C ASP A 102 -21.01 -1.47 -1.70
N LEU A 103 -19.75 -1.70 -1.22
CA LEU A 103 -18.69 -2.34 -2.00
C LEU A 103 -18.61 -3.83 -1.71
N GLY A 104 -18.34 -4.63 -2.75
CA GLY A 104 -17.98 -6.04 -2.64
C GLY A 104 -16.47 -6.25 -2.61
N GLU A 105 -16.03 -7.50 -2.38
CA GLU A 105 -14.60 -7.85 -2.42
C GLU A 105 -13.96 -7.57 -3.78
N ASN A 106 -14.72 -7.66 -4.87
CA ASN A 106 -14.23 -7.36 -6.22
C ASN A 106 -13.93 -5.87 -6.47
N ASP A 107 -14.44 -4.99 -5.59
CA ASP A 107 -14.19 -3.55 -5.66
C ASP A 107 -12.94 -3.15 -4.86
N ILE A 108 -12.31 -4.11 -4.14
CA ILE A 108 -11.15 -3.88 -3.28
C ILE A 108 -9.89 -4.49 -3.92
N ILE A 109 -8.81 -3.72 -3.97
CA ILE A 109 -7.49 -4.16 -4.42
C ILE A 109 -6.52 -4.06 -3.23
N ARG A 110 -6.03 -5.21 -2.78
CA ARG A 110 -5.15 -5.32 -1.62
C ARG A 110 -3.69 -5.14 -2.05
N ILE A 111 -3.07 -4.09 -1.56
CA ILE A 111 -1.70 -3.68 -1.87
C ILE A 111 -0.77 -4.10 -0.73
N PRO A 112 0.37 -4.76 -1.00
CA PRO A 112 1.34 -5.11 0.04
C PRO A 112 1.72 -3.90 0.88
N ALA A 113 1.70 -4.05 2.20
CA ALA A 113 2.09 -3.03 3.16
C ALA A 113 2.72 -3.68 4.39
N LEU A 114 3.60 -2.97 5.09
CA LEU A 114 4.09 -3.30 6.41
C LEU A 114 4.21 -2.05 7.26
N PHE A 115 3.94 -2.21 8.53
CA PHE A 115 4.01 -1.16 9.54
C PHE A 115 4.93 -1.59 10.68
N GLU A 116 5.46 -0.62 11.41
CA GLU A 116 6.26 -0.89 12.60
C GLU A 116 5.67 -0.21 13.84
N PRO A 117 5.86 -0.76 15.05
CA PRO A 117 5.39 -0.10 16.26
C PRO A 117 6.27 1.09 16.63
N TYR A 118 5.67 2.26 16.81
CA TYR A 118 6.36 3.46 17.23
C TYR A 118 5.49 4.31 18.15
N GLU A 119 5.84 4.43 19.43
CA GLU A 119 5.17 5.30 20.43
C GLU A 119 3.63 5.20 20.46
N GLY A 120 3.09 3.99 20.25
CA GLY A 120 1.64 3.74 20.23
C GLY A 120 0.98 4.00 18.86
N TYR A 121 1.77 4.32 17.85
CA TYR A 121 1.34 4.46 16.45
C TYR A 121 1.97 3.38 15.57
N ALA A 122 1.48 3.30 14.34
CA ALA A 122 1.99 2.41 13.31
C ALA A 122 2.41 3.19 12.06
N PRO A 123 3.62 3.80 12.03
CA PRO A 123 4.18 4.30 10.78
C PRO A 123 4.41 3.17 9.78
N ALA A 124 4.35 3.47 8.50
CA ALA A 124 4.69 2.52 7.46
C ALA A 124 6.18 2.17 7.54
N LEU A 125 6.50 0.87 7.68
CA LEU A 125 7.86 0.35 7.62
C LEU A 125 8.37 0.33 6.17
N MET A 126 7.53 -0.13 5.26
CA MET A 126 7.76 -0.12 3.82
C MET A 126 7.09 1.14 3.23
N PRO A 127 7.73 1.86 2.27
CA PRO A 127 7.09 2.98 1.61
C PRO A 127 5.68 2.64 1.15
N ASN A 128 4.71 3.45 1.58
CA ASN A 128 3.28 3.12 1.46
C ASN A 128 2.78 3.33 0.04
N MET A 129 2.61 2.24 -0.70
CA MET A 129 2.16 2.26 -2.10
C MET A 129 0.68 2.67 -2.25
N VAL A 130 -0.13 2.62 -1.19
CA VAL A 130 -1.52 3.13 -1.23
C VAL A 130 -1.53 4.65 -1.26
N ASN A 131 -0.56 5.31 -0.61
CA ASN A 131 -0.37 6.75 -0.65
C ASN A 131 0.24 7.18 -2.01
N SER A 132 -0.55 7.08 -3.06
CA SER A 132 -0.16 7.17 -4.46
C SER A 132 -1.07 8.11 -5.26
N VAL A 133 -0.69 8.46 -6.48
CA VAL A 133 -1.44 9.36 -7.35
C VAL A 133 -1.84 8.64 -8.63
N TYR A 134 -3.16 8.59 -8.89
CA TYR A 134 -3.69 8.15 -10.17
C TYR A 134 -3.85 9.34 -11.13
N MET A 135 -3.38 9.18 -12.36
CA MET A 135 -3.48 10.21 -13.39
C MET A 135 -3.55 9.59 -14.80
N ASN A 136 -4.69 9.74 -15.46
CA ASN A 136 -4.86 9.36 -16.88
C ASN A 136 -4.44 7.92 -17.23
N GLY A 137 -4.77 6.95 -16.39
CA GLY A 137 -4.39 5.53 -16.63
C GLY A 137 -3.04 5.14 -16.01
N HIS A 138 -2.31 6.08 -15.44
CA HIS A 138 -1.03 5.87 -14.79
C HIS A 138 -1.18 6.02 -13.26
N MET A 139 -0.41 5.21 -12.52
CA MET A 139 -0.32 5.28 -11.06
C MET A 139 1.11 5.56 -10.67
N LEU A 140 1.35 6.67 -9.97
CA LEU A 140 2.64 6.99 -9.36
C LEU A 140 2.61 6.48 -7.92
N MET A 141 3.43 5.49 -7.62
CA MET A 141 3.50 4.81 -6.33
C MET A 141 4.90 4.94 -5.72
N ALA A 142 4.96 4.89 -4.40
CA ALA A 142 6.22 4.79 -3.67
C ALA A 142 7.00 3.53 -4.09
N ASP A 143 8.32 3.63 -4.19
CA ASP A 143 9.20 2.48 -4.39
C ASP A 143 9.22 1.63 -3.10
N PRO A 144 8.69 0.39 -3.10
CA PRO A 144 8.57 -0.42 -1.88
C PRO A 144 9.90 -0.94 -1.34
N ARG A 145 10.99 -0.82 -2.08
CA ARG A 145 12.31 -1.34 -1.68
C ARG A 145 12.30 -2.83 -1.36
N GLY A 146 11.57 -3.60 -2.18
CA GLY A 146 11.44 -5.04 -2.03
C GLY A 146 12.72 -5.82 -2.40
N PRO A 147 12.70 -7.14 -2.23
CA PRO A 147 13.85 -7.97 -2.58
C PRO A 147 14.08 -7.98 -4.10
N LEU A 148 15.36 -7.87 -4.50
CA LEU A 148 15.75 -7.83 -5.91
C LEU A 148 16.08 -9.23 -6.43
N ASP A 149 15.40 -9.66 -7.49
CA ASP A 149 15.72 -10.88 -8.24
C ASP A 149 16.06 -10.53 -9.69
N GLY A 150 17.31 -10.76 -10.08
CA GLY A 150 17.79 -10.38 -11.40
C GLY A 150 17.67 -8.87 -11.70
N GLY A 151 17.78 -8.03 -10.66
CA GLY A 151 17.66 -6.58 -10.78
C GLY A 151 16.20 -6.06 -10.81
N LYS A 152 15.22 -6.93 -10.60
CA LYS A 152 13.79 -6.56 -10.51
C LYS A 152 13.31 -6.68 -9.08
N ASP A 153 12.65 -5.65 -8.58
CA ASP A 153 11.97 -5.67 -7.29
C ASP A 153 10.73 -6.56 -7.38
N LEU A 154 10.69 -7.60 -6.55
CA LEU A 154 9.62 -8.60 -6.57
C LEU A 154 8.27 -8.01 -6.12
N ILE A 155 8.26 -7.04 -5.21
CA ILE A 155 7.04 -6.36 -4.78
C ILE A 155 6.53 -5.46 -5.90
N GLN A 156 7.41 -4.71 -6.57
CA GLN A 156 7.03 -3.90 -7.73
C GLN A 156 6.41 -4.75 -8.84
N GLU A 157 7.04 -5.89 -9.17
CA GLU A 157 6.52 -6.78 -10.23
C GLU A 157 5.14 -7.36 -9.85
N TYR A 158 4.95 -7.72 -8.58
CA TYR A 158 3.64 -8.16 -8.09
C TYR A 158 2.57 -7.08 -8.25
N VAL A 159 2.85 -5.85 -7.81
CA VAL A 159 1.91 -4.73 -7.84
C VAL A 159 1.62 -4.29 -9.28
N LYS A 160 2.64 -4.25 -10.17
CA LYS A 160 2.44 -4.02 -11.60
C LYS A 160 1.50 -5.05 -12.20
N GLY A 161 1.74 -6.35 -11.93
CA GLY A 161 0.88 -7.43 -12.42
C GLY A 161 -0.56 -7.33 -11.90
N LEU A 162 -0.74 -6.84 -10.66
CA LEU A 162 -2.04 -6.63 -10.05
C LEU A 162 -2.81 -5.49 -10.73
N LEU A 163 -2.21 -4.32 -10.88
CA LEU A 163 -2.87 -3.11 -11.41
C LEU A 163 -2.99 -3.09 -12.94
N ASN A 164 -2.06 -3.73 -13.65
CA ASN A 164 -2.17 -3.90 -15.10
C ASN A 164 -3.45 -4.67 -15.52
N ARG A 165 -3.94 -5.59 -14.70
CA ARG A 165 -5.22 -6.28 -14.94
C ARG A 165 -6.43 -5.35 -14.87
N GLU A 166 -6.29 -4.24 -14.16
CA GLU A 166 -7.29 -3.17 -14.08
C GLU A 166 -7.09 -2.09 -15.16
N GLY A 167 -6.08 -2.25 -16.02
CA GLY A 167 -5.75 -1.30 -17.08
C GLY A 167 -4.98 -0.07 -16.59
N VAL A 168 -4.32 -0.18 -15.44
CA VAL A 168 -3.51 0.88 -14.82
C VAL A 168 -2.02 0.57 -15.00
N GLU A 169 -1.27 1.49 -15.61
CA GLU A 169 0.17 1.42 -15.72
C GLU A 169 0.83 2.00 -14.46
N VAL A 170 1.72 1.22 -13.83
CA VAL A 170 2.36 1.61 -12.56
C VAL A 170 3.78 2.12 -12.78
N HIS A 171 4.07 3.28 -12.19
CA HIS A 171 5.39 3.90 -12.13
C HIS A 171 5.82 4.05 -10.68
N PHE A 172 6.95 3.45 -10.31
CA PHE A 172 7.50 3.60 -8.97
C PHE A 172 8.44 4.80 -8.91
N VAL A 173 8.31 5.55 -7.81
CA VAL A 173 9.05 6.79 -7.55
C VAL A 173 9.88 6.60 -6.30
N ASP A 174 11.16 6.96 -6.38
CA ASP A 174 12.00 7.06 -5.18
C ASP A 174 11.53 8.26 -4.34
N ASP A 175 10.78 7.97 -3.30
CA ASP A 175 10.22 8.95 -2.37
C ASP A 175 10.80 8.85 -0.95
N LEU A 176 11.95 8.17 -0.79
CA LEU A 176 12.58 7.88 0.50
C LEU A 176 12.72 9.12 1.40
N ALA A 177 13.01 10.28 0.80
CA ALA A 177 13.12 11.54 1.54
C ALA A 177 11.79 11.98 2.19
N TYR A 178 10.66 11.63 1.60
CA TYR A 178 9.32 11.86 2.14
C TYR A 178 8.93 10.77 3.12
N HIS A 179 9.20 9.50 2.77
CA HIS A 179 8.94 8.35 3.63
C HIS A 179 9.59 8.52 5.01
N ASN A 180 10.86 8.92 5.06
CA ASN A 180 11.59 9.20 6.31
C ASN A 180 11.00 10.36 7.15
N ARG A 181 10.02 11.07 6.61
CA ARG A 181 9.26 12.14 7.30
C ARG A 181 7.81 11.76 7.54
N GLY A 182 7.45 10.49 7.32
CA GLY A 182 6.11 9.93 7.55
C GLY A 182 5.14 10.10 6.38
N GLY A 183 5.55 10.67 5.24
CA GLY A 183 4.71 10.81 4.04
C GLY A 183 5.20 9.95 2.88
N ASN A 184 4.39 9.83 1.82
CA ASN A 184 4.77 9.18 0.57
C ASN A 184 4.30 10.02 -0.63
N VAL A 185 4.14 9.41 -1.80
CA VAL A 185 3.93 10.12 -3.07
C VAL A 185 2.73 11.08 -3.04
N HIS A 186 1.56 10.65 -2.55
CA HIS A 186 0.38 11.50 -2.50
C HIS A 186 0.58 12.69 -1.56
N CYS A 187 1.17 12.48 -0.39
CA CYS A 187 1.49 13.54 0.57
C CYS A 187 2.45 14.60 0.00
N ALA A 188 3.29 14.23 -0.98
CA ALA A 188 4.25 15.10 -1.64
C ALA A 188 3.69 15.84 -2.87
N THR A 189 2.41 15.60 -3.22
CA THR A 189 1.81 16.09 -4.46
C THR A 189 0.60 16.97 -4.21
N ASN A 190 0.26 17.79 -5.21
CA ASN A 190 -1.00 18.50 -5.28
C ASN A 190 -1.57 18.31 -6.69
N VAL A 191 -2.80 17.80 -6.79
CA VAL A 191 -3.47 17.49 -8.05
C VAL A 191 -4.53 18.52 -8.35
N THR A 192 -4.43 19.14 -9.55
CA THR A 192 -5.47 20.03 -10.07
C THR A 192 -6.19 19.32 -11.22
N TYR A 193 -7.49 19.17 -11.11
CA TYR A 193 -8.33 18.65 -12.19
C TYR A 193 -8.75 19.80 -13.12
N LEU A 194 -8.40 19.67 -14.39
CA LEU A 194 -8.95 20.54 -15.43
C LEU A 194 -10.27 19.93 -15.89
N PHE A 195 -11.37 20.56 -15.54
CA PHE A 195 -12.67 20.21 -16.13
C PHE A 195 -12.68 20.76 -17.56
N SER A 196 -12.60 19.89 -18.57
CA SER A 196 -12.98 20.29 -19.92
C SER A 196 -14.48 20.57 -19.86
N ASN A 197 -14.88 21.83 -19.95
CA ASN A 197 -16.26 22.16 -20.26
C ASN A 197 -16.53 21.53 -21.62
N GLY A 198 -17.20 20.37 -21.61
CA GLY A 198 -17.74 19.80 -22.84
C GLY A 198 -18.74 20.82 -23.41
N ILE A 199 -18.33 21.45 -24.51
CA ILE A 199 -19.22 22.18 -25.41
C ILE A 199 -19.94 21.16 -26.27
#